data_770f29624c11b81d9309e2c4ba513eec
#
_entry.id   770f29624c11b81d9309e2c4ba513eec
#
_cell.length_a   1.000
_cell.length_b   1.000
_cell.length_c   1.000
_cell.angle_alpha   90.00
_cell.angle_beta   90.00
_cell.angle_gamma   90.00
#
_symmetry.space_group_name_H-M   'P 1'
#
loop_
_entity.id
_entity.type
_entity.pdbx_description
1 polymer ?
#
loop_
_entity_poly.entity_id
_entity_poly.type
_entity_poly.pdbx_seq_one_letter_code
_entity_poly.pdbx_strand_id
1 'polypeptide(L)'
;MRGSMQEKYGPTSPNIQIYRPQLTSVLSIANRISGVVTSVGAVGLVLWLLAAAAGPDTYAFARWLLSSLLGQIGLLIFMFAFFLHLCGGIRHLIWDAVYGFDLSTIYASGWVVVAASVVLTVAAWIAGLYAAS
;
A
#
# COMPACT_ATOMS: atom_id res chain seq x y z
N MET A 1 46.20 20.82 1.75
CA MET A 1 46.58 19.43 1.68
C MET A 1 45.63 18.47 2.40
N ARG A 2 44.63 18.91 3.09
CA ARG A 2 43.65 18.03 3.73
C ARG A 2 42.46 17.61 2.85
N GLY A 3 42.32 18.16 1.67
CA GLY A 3 41.27 17.81 0.72
C GLY A 3 41.50 16.51 -0.06
N SER A 4 42.73 16.02 -0.06
CA SER A 4 43.13 14.92 -0.95
C SER A 4 42.79 13.51 -0.44
N MET A 5 42.48 13.36 0.84
CA MET A 5 42.21 12.01 1.36
C MET A 5 40.78 11.56 1.12
N GLN A 6 39.82 12.46 1.12
CA GLN A 6 38.44 12.11 0.79
C GLN A 6 38.25 11.82 -0.69
N GLU A 7 39.02 12.52 -1.53
CA GLU A 7 39.04 12.24 -2.98
C GLU A 7 39.69 10.90 -3.32
N LYS A 8 40.63 10.44 -2.50
CA LYS A 8 41.38 9.20 -2.73
C LYS A 8 40.58 7.94 -2.45
N TYR A 9 39.53 8.03 -1.65
CA TYR A 9 38.70 6.87 -1.28
C TYR A 9 37.33 6.88 -1.96
N GLY A 10 37.06 7.86 -2.78
CA GLY A 10 35.77 8.01 -3.42
C GLY A 10 34.64 8.29 -2.40
N PRO A 11 33.42 8.57 -2.86
CA PRO A 11 32.28 8.64 -1.99
C PRO A 11 32.16 7.30 -1.26
N THR A 12 32.20 7.32 0.06
CA THR A 12 32.01 6.14 0.89
C THR A 12 30.64 5.55 0.62
N SER A 13 30.57 4.81 -0.46
CA SER A 13 29.49 3.90 -0.70
C SER A 13 29.67 2.73 0.27
N PRO A 14 28.65 2.23 0.78
CA PRO A 14 27.21 2.40 0.61
C PRO A 14 26.46 2.84 1.86
N ASN A 15 27.00 3.53 2.66
CA ASN A 15 26.88 3.31 4.03
C ASN A 15 25.74 4.03 4.71
N ILE A 16 25.93 5.24 5.12
CA ILE A 16 24.96 6.03 5.90
C ILE A 16 23.80 6.49 5.00
N GLN A 17 24.04 6.60 3.71
CA GLN A 17 23.03 7.01 2.74
C GLN A 17 22.01 5.91 2.42
N ILE A 18 22.30 4.65 2.69
CA ILE A 18 21.38 3.54 2.48
C ILE A 18 20.26 3.52 3.54
N TYR A 19 20.55 3.92 4.76
CA TYR A 19 19.52 3.95 5.82
C TYR A 19 18.43 4.99 5.58
N ARG A 20 18.74 6.12 4.97
CA ARG A 20 17.77 7.17 4.65
C ARG A 20 16.94 6.88 3.40
N PRO A 21 17.54 6.40 2.28
CA PRO A 21 16.76 5.91 1.16
C PRO A 21 15.98 4.64 1.44
N GLN A 22 16.27 3.89 2.50
CA GLN A 22 15.59 2.63 2.84
C GLN A 22 14.09 2.79 2.99
N LEU A 23 13.60 3.84 3.65
CA LEU A 23 12.16 4.07 3.78
C LEU A 23 11.51 4.29 2.42
N THR A 24 12.11 5.10 1.56
CA THR A 24 11.60 5.33 0.20
C THR A 24 11.68 4.09 -0.67
N SER A 25 12.73 3.29 -0.54
CA SER A 25 12.90 2.01 -1.24
C SER A 25 11.87 0.99 -0.76
N VAL A 26 11.66 0.85 0.52
CA VAL A 26 10.65 -0.03 1.11
C VAL A 26 9.27 0.37 0.67
N LEU A 27 8.94 1.66 0.70
CA LEU A 27 7.64 2.15 0.25
C LEU A 27 7.43 1.95 -1.26
N SER A 28 8.49 2.09 -2.07
CA SER A 28 8.42 1.80 -3.51
C SER A 28 8.11 0.33 -3.79
N ILE A 29 8.79 -0.58 -3.09
CA ILE A 29 8.51 -2.02 -3.18
C ILE A 29 7.12 -2.33 -2.65
N ALA A 30 6.74 -1.79 -1.50
CA ALA A 30 5.42 -1.96 -0.91
C ALA A 30 4.31 -1.47 -1.85
N ASN A 31 4.51 -0.34 -2.52
CA ASN A 31 3.57 0.18 -3.51
C ASN A 31 3.39 -0.76 -4.71
N ARG A 32 4.48 -1.37 -5.19
CA ARG A 32 4.42 -2.36 -6.28
C ARG A 32 3.70 -3.64 -5.84
N ILE A 33 4.04 -4.17 -4.69
CA ILE A 33 3.39 -5.36 -4.12
C ILE A 33 1.91 -5.08 -3.87
N SER A 34 1.57 -3.94 -3.30
CA SER A 34 0.18 -3.55 -3.06
C SER A 34 -0.61 -3.43 -4.37
N GLY A 35 0.02 -2.96 -5.46
CA GLY A 35 -0.57 -2.93 -6.78
C GLY A 35 -0.93 -4.33 -7.30
N VAL A 36 -0.04 -5.30 -7.12
CA VAL A 36 -0.30 -6.70 -7.48
C VAL A 36 -1.43 -7.28 -6.64
N VAL A 37 -1.39 -7.10 -5.32
CA VAL A 37 -2.45 -7.58 -4.41
C VAL A 37 -3.78 -6.93 -4.75
N THR A 38 -3.80 -5.64 -5.03
CA THR A 38 -5.01 -4.91 -5.44
C THR A 38 -5.58 -5.46 -6.76
N SER A 39 -4.72 -5.78 -7.71
CA SER A 39 -5.14 -6.37 -9.00
C SER A 39 -5.76 -7.75 -8.83
N VAL A 40 -5.15 -8.60 -8.00
CA VAL A 40 -5.71 -9.91 -7.65
C VAL A 40 -7.04 -9.75 -6.92
N GLY A 41 -7.11 -8.83 -5.97
CA GLY A 41 -8.35 -8.53 -5.25
C GLY A 41 -9.45 -7.99 -6.14
N ALA A 42 -9.11 -7.20 -7.17
CA ALA A 42 -10.07 -6.73 -8.18
C ALA A 42 -10.69 -7.89 -8.96
N VAL A 43 -9.90 -8.91 -9.31
CA VAL A 43 -10.44 -10.15 -9.91
C VAL A 43 -11.40 -10.83 -8.93
N GLY A 44 -11.03 -10.93 -7.66
CA GLY A 44 -11.91 -11.46 -6.62
C GLY A 44 -13.23 -10.69 -6.50
N LEU A 45 -13.18 -9.36 -6.59
CA LEU A 45 -14.36 -8.50 -6.59
C LEU A 45 -15.27 -8.79 -7.80
N VAL A 46 -14.70 -8.94 -8.99
CA VAL A 46 -15.45 -9.31 -10.19
C VAL A 46 -16.11 -10.67 -10.02
N LEU A 47 -15.40 -11.65 -9.50
CA LEU A 47 -15.94 -12.99 -9.23
C LEU A 47 -17.09 -12.94 -8.21
N TRP A 48 -16.98 -12.12 -7.18
CA TRP A 48 -18.04 -11.90 -6.21
C TRP A 48 -19.28 -11.26 -6.84
N LEU A 49 -19.10 -10.25 -7.69
CA LEU A 49 -20.22 -9.64 -8.43
C LEU A 49 -20.88 -10.63 -9.40
N LEU A 50 -20.08 -11.45 -10.08
CA LEU A 50 -20.61 -12.51 -10.94
C LEU A 50 -21.39 -13.56 -10.14
N ALA A 51 -20.90 -13.92 -8.95
CA ALA A 51 -21.63 -14.83 -8.05
C ALA A 51 -22.96 -14.25 -7.61
N ALA A 52 -22.99 -12.95 -7.30
CA ALA A 52 -24.24 -12.25 -6.97
C ALA A 52 -25.22 -12.21 -8.15
N ALA A 53 -24.73 -12.02 -9.37
CA ALA A 53 -25.53 -12.02 -10.58
C ALA A 53 -26.03 -13.41 -10.98
N ALA A 54 -25.28 -14.47 -10.64
CA ALA A 54 -25.61 -15.85 -10.99
C ALA A 54 -26.78 -16.45 -10.18
N GLY A 55 -27.10 -15.83 -9.04
CA GLY A 55 -28.25 -16.25 -8.25
C GLY A 55 -27.93 -16.50 -6.76
N PRO A 56 -28.98 -16.77 -5.96
CA PRO A 56 -28.85 -16.81 -4.50
C PRO A 56 -27.91 -17.92 -3.98
N ASP A 57 -27.89 -19.08 -4.61
CA ASP A 57 -27.05 -20.19 -4.17
C ASP A 57 -25.56 -19.91 -4.37
N THR A 58 -25.20 -19.37 -5.52
CA THR A 58 -23.82 -18.99 -5.85
C THR A 58 -23.37 -17.82 -4.97
N TYR A 59 -24.25 -16.87 -4.73
CA TYR A 59 -23.97 -15.76 -3.82
C TYR A 59 -23.79 -16.24 -2.37
N ALA A 60 -24.63 -17.18 -1.91
CA ALA A 60 -24.50 -17.77 -0.57
C ALA A 60 -23.14 -18.45 -0.37
N PHE A 61 -22.65 -19.18 -1.39
CA PHE A 61 -21.33 -19.79 -1.35
C PHE A 61 -20.22 -18.74 -1.27
N ALA A 62 -20.26 -17.70 -2.11
CA ALA A 62 -19.28 -16.61 -2.09
C ALA A 62 -19.29 -15.89 -0.74
N ARG A 63 -20.46 -15.63 -0.19
CA ARG A 63 -20.62 -15.02 1.13
C ARG A 63 -20.06 -15.90 2.25
N TRP A 64 -20.32 -17.20 2.21
CA TRP A 64 -19.75 -18.15 3.17
C TRP A 64 -18.22 -18.14 3.12
N LEU A 65 -17.63 -18.16 1.92
CA LEU A 65 -16.18 -18.11 1.75
C LEU A 65 -15.58 -16.82 2.32
N LEU A 66 -16.18 -15.66 2.03
CA LEU A 66 -15.70 -14.35 2.50
C LEU A 66 -15.91 -14.14 4.00
N SER A 67 -16.93 -14.79 4.60
CA SER A 67 -17.16 -14.74 6.05
C SER A 67 -16.28 -15.70 6.85
N SER A 68 -15.60 -16.62 6.19
CA SER A 68 -14.60 -17.48 6.83
C SER A 68 -13.42 -16.66 7.36
N LEU A 69 -12.66 -17.21 8.31
CA LEU A 69 -11.48 -16.54 8.85
C LEU A 69 -10.47 -16.19 7.75
N LEU A 70 -10.22 -17.11 6.83
CA LEU A 70 -9.32 -16.87 5.69
C LEU A 70 -9.87 -15.80 4.74
N GLY A 71 -11.17 -15.80 4.50
CA GLY A 71 -11.82 -14.78 3.69
C GLY A 71 -11.72 -13.39 4.31
N GLN A 72 -11.93 -13.28 5.61
CA GLN A 72 -11.79 -12.01 6.33
C GLN A 72 -10.35 -11.49 6.36
N ILE A 73 -9.38 -12.37 6.59
CA ILE A 73 -7.95 -12.02 6.51
C ILE A 73 -7.61 -11.54 5.10
N GLY A 74 -8.05 -12.25 4.07
CA GLY A 74 -7.85 -11.88 2.68
C GLY A 74 -8.46 -10.50 2.34
N LEU A 75 -9.67 -10.23 2.82
CA LEU A 75 -10.32 -8.92 2.67
C LEU A 75 -9.54 -7.81 3.37
N LEU A 76 -9.06 -8.05 4.58
CA LEU A 76 -8.28 -7.07 5.32
C LEU A 76 -6.97 -6.74 4.60
N ILE A 77 -6.26 -7.76 4.10
CA ILE A 77 -5.03 -7.59 3.32
C ILE A 77 -5.34 -6.81 2.03
N PHE A 78 -6.40 -7.17 1.33
CA PHE A 78 -6.81 -6.47 0.11
C PHE A 78 -7.13 -4.99 0.38
N MET A 79 -7.90 -4.69 1.40
CA MET A 79 -8.25 -3.31 1.76
C MET A 79 -7.01 -2.48 2.12
N PHE A 80 -6.11 -3.04 2.92
CA PHE A 80 -4.88 -2.37 3.27
C PHE A 80 -3.99 -2.14 2.03
N ALA A 81 -3.84 -3.14 1.18
CA ALA A 81 -3.09 -3.02 -0.06
C ALA A 81 -3.71 -1.98 -1.00
N PHE A 82 -5.02 -1.95 -1.11
CA PHE A 82 -5.75 -0.95 -1.89
C PHE A 82 -5.46 0.48 -1.41
N PHE A 83 -5.60 0.75 -0.12
CA PHE A 83 -5.35 2.08 0.42
C PHE A 83 -3.87 2.45 0.39
N LEU A 84 -2.97 1.50 0.62
CA LEU A 84 -1.54 1.73 0.50
C LEU A 84 -1.15 2.10 -0.95
N HIS A 85 -1.71 1.39 -1.90
CA HIS A 85 -1.49 1.65 -3.33
C HIS A 85 -2.08 3.00 -3.75
N LEU A 86 -3.27 3.33 -3.29
CA LEU A 86 -3.94 4.60 -3.55
C LEU A 86 -3.14 5.78 -2.98
N CYS A 87 -2.81 5.74 -1.69
CA CYS A 87 -2.05 6.80 -1.02
C CYS A 87 -0.65 6.94 -1.60
N GLY A 88 0.02 5.82 -1.88
CA GLY A 88 1.31 5.80 -2.55
C GLY A 88 1.24 6.37 -3.97
N GLY A 89 0.20 6.05 -4.71
CA GLY A 89 -0.06 6.59 -6.05
C GLY A 89 -0.28 8.11 -6.02
N ILE A 90 -1.06 8.61 -5.08
CA ILE A 90 -1.26 10.07 -4.90
C ILE A 90 0.09 10.75 -4.59
N ARG A 91 0.91 10.15 -3.72
CA ARG A 91 2.25 10.65 -3.43
C ARG A 91 3.12 10.75 -4.68
N HIS A 92 3.09 9.72 -5.54
CA HIS A 92 3.84 9.74 -6.80
C HIS A 92 3.32 10.83 -7.76
N LEU A 93 2.02 11.04 -7.83
CA LEU A 93 1.43 12.12 -8.64
C LEU A 93 1.87 13.51 -8.15
N ILE A 94 1.97 13.70 -6.84
CA ILE A 94 2.49 14.96 -6.25
C ILE A 94 3.95 15.16 -6.66
N TRP A 95 4.75 14.13 -6.68
CA TRP A 95 6.14 14.20 -7.15
C TRP A 95 6.24 14.50 -8.64
N ASP A 96 5.39 13.89 -9.45
CA ASP A 96 5.33 14.17 -10.89
C ASP A 96 4.98 15.64 -11.18
N ALA A 97 4.25 16.28 -10.28
CA ALA A 97 3.99 17.73 -10.29
C ALA A 97 5.14 18.57 -9.75
N VAL A 98 6.30 17.97 -9.47
CA VAL A 98 7.54 18.62 -8.98
C VAL A 98 7.40 19.28 -7.59
N TYR A 99 6.56 18.72 -6.73
CA TYR A 99 6.42 19.16 -5.34
C TYR A 99 6.94 18.10 -4.36
N GLY A 100 7.49 18.55 -3.25
CA GLY A 100 7.80 17.66 -2.12
C GLY A 100 9.09 16.86 -2.26
N PHE A 101 10.10 17.36 -2.98
CA PHE A 101 11.40 16.69 -3.14
C PHE A 101 12.37 16.92 -1.98
N ASP A 102 12.06 17.77 -1.02
CA ASP A 102 12.88 17.96 0.17
C ASP A 102 12.96 16.65 0.96
N LEU A 103 14.13 16.31 1.46
CA LEU A 103 14.37 15.06 2.15
C LEU A 103 13.44 14.86 3.36
N SER A 104 13.20 15.92 4.13
CA SER A 104 12.25 15.91 5.24
C SER A 104 10.82 15.64 4.78
N THR A 105 10.40 16.24 3.69
CA THR A 105 9.07 16.04 3.09
C THR A 105 8.91 14.63 2.52
N ILE A 106 9.95 14.06 1.93
CA ILE A 106 9.97 12.69 1.44
C ILE A 106 9.72 11.70 2.58
N TYR A 107 10.38 11.87 3.72
CA TYR A 107 10.17 11.02 4.90
C TYR A 107 8.79 11.23 5.53
N ALA A 108 8.41 12.48 5.73
CA ALA A 108 7.12 12.82 6.31
C ALA A 108 5.97 12.28 5.45
N SER A 109 6.02 12.46 4.14
CA SER A 109 5.01 11.94 3.21
C SER A 109 4.95 10.42 3.19
N GLY A 110 6.09 9.75 3.34
CA GLY A 110 6.15 8.29 3.46
C GLY A 110 5.39 7.78 4.68
N TRP A 111 5.61 8.36 5.83
CA TRP A 111 4.88 8.03 7.07
C TRP A 111 3.40 8.38 6.99
N VAL A 112 3.07 9.50 6.35
CA VAL A 112 1.66 9.89 6.12
C VAL A 112 0.95 8.85 5.25
N VAL A 113 1.59 8.34 4.21
CA VAL A 113 1.03 7.26 3.37
C VAL A 113 0.71 6.02 4.20
N VAL A 114 1.63 5.57 5.03
CA VAL A 114 1.43 4.39 5.88
C VAL A 114 0.31 4.63 6.89
N ALA A 115 0.36 5.75 7.61
CA ALA A 115 -0.65 6.10 8.62
C ALA A 115 -2.04 6.26 8.00
N ALA A 116 -2.16 6.96 6.88
CA ALA A 116 -3.42 7.13 6.16
C ALA A 116 -3.98 5.78 5.68
N SER A 117 -3.13 4.90 5.18
CA SER A 117 -3.55 3.56 4.73
C SER A 117 -4.12 2.72 5.87
N VAL A 118 -3.49 2.76 7.04
CA VAL A 118 -3.99 2.07 8.24
C VAL A 118 -5.32 2.66 8.70
N VAL A 119 -5.40 3.98 8.82
CA VAL A 119 -6.63 4.68 9.26
C VAL A 119 -7.79 4.41 8.30
N LEU A 120 -7.56 4.51 7.00
CA LEU A 120 -8.60 4.25 6.00
C LEU A 120 -9.04 2.79 6.00
N THR A 121 -8.12 1.85 6.19
CA THR A 121 -8.44 0.43 6.31
C THR A 121 -9.32 0.15 7.52
N VAL A 122 -8.95 0.68 8.68
CA VAL A 122 -9.73 0.53 9.92
C VAL A 122 -11.10 1.18 9.78
N ALA A 123 -11.16 2.40 9.25
CA ALA A 123 -12.41 3.11 9.04
C ALA A 123 -13.36 2.36 8.09
N ALA A 124 -12.84 1.86 6.98
CA ALA A 124 -13.62 1.08 6.02
C ALA A 124 -14.08 -0.25 6.61
N TRP A 125 -13.25 -0.92 7.41
CA TRP A 125 -13.62 -2.14 8.10
C TRP A 125 -14.76 -1.92 9.08
N ILE A 126 -14.64 -0.89 9.92
CA ILE A 126 -15.69 -0.51 10.88
C ILE A 126 -16.98 -0.15 10.14
N ALA A 127 -16.90 0.66 9.08
CA ALA A 127 -18.07 1.01 8.28
C ALA A 127 -18.75 -0.23 7.69
N GLY A 128 -17.97 -1.21 7.22
CA GLY A 128 -18.48 -2.49 6.72
C GLY A 128 -19.20 -3.28 7.81
N LEU A 129 -18.66 -3.33 9.02
CA LEU A 129 -19.32 -4.00 10.16
C LEU A 129 -20.65 -3.34 10.52
N TYR A 130 -20.71 -2.02 10.55
CA TYR A 130 -21.95 -1.28 10.80
C TYR A 130 -22.98 -1.49 9.70
N ALA A 131 -22.56 -1.56 8.46
CA ALA A 131 -23.47 -1.79 7.33
C ALA A 131 -24.02 -3.23 7.29
N ALA A 132 -23.34 -4.16 7.95
CA ALA A 132 -23.73 -5.56 8.02
C ALA A 132 -24.59 -5.92 9.26
N SER A 133 -24.69 -5.00 10.23
CA SER A 133 -25.52 -5.16 11.44
C SER A 133 -26.94 -4.72 11.19
#